data_ea30132efb49f9ac531dbde71904018a
#
_entry.id   ea30132efb49f9ac531dbde71904018a
#
_cell.length_a   1.000
_cell.length_b   1.000
_cell.length_c   1.000
_cell.angle_alpha   90.00
_cell.angle_beta   90.00
_cell.angle_gamma   90.00
#
_symmetry.space_group_name_H-M   'P 1'
#
loop_
_entity.id
_entity.type
_entity.pdbx_description
1 polymer ?
#
loop_
_entity_poly.entity_id
_entity_poly.type
_entity_poly.pdbx_seq_one_letter_code
_entity_poly.pdbx_strand_id
1 'polypeptide(L)'
;MLAATEQGLAGVWFVHQQEHLPDCSRWVTDDTHATLLAAALQLSEYFQGQRQTFEIQLHPAWGTPFQRAVWQALQRIPYGHTSTYGDIARDIANPKAVRAVGAAIGQNPHSIIVPCHRVLGTNGSLTGFAGGLDRKKYLLALEAAHA
;
A
#
# COMPACT_ATOMS: atom_id res chain seq x y z
N MET A 1 -5.72 -10.66 -3.04
CA MET A 1 -6.19 -11.27 -1.78
C MET A 1 -6.46 -10.19 -0.75
N LEU A 2 -7.58 -10.24 -0.10
CA LEU A 2 -8.01 -9.30 0.94
C LEU A 2 -8.24 -10.06 2.24
N ALA A 3 -7.85 -9.46 3.35
CA ALA A 3 -8.11 -10.00 4.68
C ALA A 3 -8.66 -8.90 5.60
N ALA A 4 -9.56 -9.28 6.49
CA ALA A 4 -10.16 -8.36 7.45
C ALA A 4 -10.30 -9.03 8.81
N THR A 5 -10.39 -8.18 9.84
CA THR A 5 -10.76 -8.54 11.20
C THR A 5 -11.97 -7.71 11.61
N GLU A 6 -12.45 -7.89 12.83
CA GLU A 6 -13.50 -7.02 13.39
C GLU A 6 -13.06 -5.56 13.52
N GLN A 7 -11.75 -5.30 13.53
CA GLN A 7 -11.18 -3.96 13.68
C GLN A 7 -10.90 -3.26 12.34
N GLY A 8 -11.11 -3.93 11.21
CA GLY A 8 -10.91 -3.34 9.90
C GLY A 8 -10.18 -4.23 8.92
N LEU A 9 -9.74 -3.64 7.81
CA LEU A 9 -9.01 -4.35 6.77
C LEU A 9 -7.59 -4.66 7.25
N ALA A 10 -7.26 -5.94 7.29
CA ALA A 10 -5.97 -6.41 7.76
C ALA A 10 -4.89 -6.37 6.68
N GLY A 11 -5.26 -6.51 5.41
CA GLY A 11 -4.29 -6.42 4.34
C GLY A 11 -4.86 -6.59 2.95
N VAL A 12 -4.04 -6.19 1.98
CA VAL A 12 -4.27 -6.32 0.54
C VAL A 12 -2.97 -6.81 -0.09
N TRP A 13 -3.01 -7.95 -0.74
CA TRP A 13 -1.84 -8.53 -1.40
C TRP A 13 -2.18 -8.92 -2.83
N PHE A 14 -1.21 -8.75 -3.72
CA PHE A 14 -1.37 -9.21 -5.10
C PHE A 14 -1.30 -10.73 -5.16
N VAL A 15 -2.11 -11.31 -6.02
CA VAL A 15 -2.03 -12.75 -6.32
C VAL A 15 -0.66 -13.03 -6.95
N HIS A 16 0.00 -14.10 -6.49
CA HIS A 16 1.35 -14.50 -6.94
C HIS A 16 2.47 -13.49 -6.62
N GLN A 17 2.26 -12.59 -5.67
CA GLN A 17 3.33 -11.74 -5.14
C GLN A 17 4.43 -12.63 -4.55
N GLN A 18 5.71 -12.26 -4.78
CA GLN A 18 6.84 -13.10 -4.41
C GLN A 18 7.32 -12.91 -2.98
N GLU A 19 7.11 -11.72 -2.40
CA GLU A 19 7.68 -11.32 -1.12
C GLU A 19 6.58 -10.84 -0.17
N HIS A 20 6.89 -10.93 1.13
CA HIS A 20 6.06 -10.38 2.21
C HIS A 20 4.61 -10.92 2.23
N LEU A 21 4.45 -12.18 1.82
CA LEU A 21 3.15 -12.85 1.92
C LEU A 21 2.86 -13.21 3.38
N PRO A 22 1.61 -13.04 3.83
CA PRO A 22 1.22 -13.44 5.18
C PRO A 22 1.02 -14.94 5.31
N ASP A 23 1.13 -15.45 6.53
CA ASP A 23 0.66 -16.81 6.85
C ASP A 23 -0.85 -16.79 7.01
N CYS A 24 -1.56 -17.32 6.02
CA CYS A 24 -3.02 -17.38 6.00
C CYS A 24 -3.59 -18.76 6.37
N SER A 25 -2.77 -19.63 6.95
CA SER A 25 -3.18 -21.02 7.25
C SER A 25 -4.38 -21.12 8.20
N ARG A 26 -4.61 -20.12 9.05
CA ARG A 26 -5.72 -20.07 10.02
C ARG A 26 -6.85 -19.14 9.59
N TRP A 27 -6.80 -18.63 8.38
CA TRP A 27 -7.83 -17.70 7.90
C TRP A 27 -9.02 -18.47 7.35
N VAL A 28 -10.19 -17.87 7.48
CA VAL A 28 -11.46 -18.43 7.01
C VAL A 28 -11.98 -17.56 5.89
N THR A 29 -12.43 -18.17 4.81
CA THR A 29 -13.10 -17.46 3.72
C THR A 29 -14.46 -16.95 4.19
N ASP A 30 -14.73 -15.66 3.96
CA ASP A 30 -16.00 -15.04 4.27
C ASP A 30 -16.42 -14.08 3.15
N ASP A 31 -17.34 -14.52 2.30
CA ASP A 31 -17.83 -13.75 1.16
C ASP A 31 -18.86 -12.69 1.55
N THR A 32 -19.25 -12.64 2.82
CA THR A 32 -20.28 -11.70 3.31
C THR A 32 -19.75 -10.64 4.26
N HIS A 33 -18.45 -10.66 4.58
CA HIS A 33 -17.84 -9.70 5.50
C HIS A 33 -17.91 -8.28 4.93
N ALA A 34 -18.53 -7.35 5.65
CA ALA A 34 -18.81 -6.00 5.16
C ALA A 34 -17.54 -5.25 4.73
N THR A 35 -16.47 -5.35 5.53
CA THR A 35 -15.18 -4.69 5.20
C THR A 35 -14.57 -5.26 3.92
N LEU A 36 -14.63 -6.57 3.73
CA LEU A 36 -14.11 -7.22 2.52
C LEU A 36 -14.91 -6.83 1.28
N LEU A 37 -16.24 -6.76 1.40
CA LEU A 37 -17.10 -6.32 0.30
C LEU A 37 -16.83 -4.86 -0.08
N ALA A 38 -16.70 -3.97 0.91
CA ALA A 38 -16.39 -2.57 0.68
C ALA A 38 -15.01 -2.40 0.02
N ALA A 39 -14.00 -3.11 0.49
CA ALA A 39 -12.66 -3.07 -0.07
C ALA A 39 -12.64 -3.57 -1.51
N ALA A 40 -13.31 -4.68 -1.80
CA ALA A 40 -13.39 -5.22 -3.15
C ALA A 40 -14.06 -4.25 -4.11
N LEU A 41 -15.18 -3.63 -3.70
CA LEU A 41 -15.87 -2.63 -4.51
C LEU A 41 -15.00 -1.42 -4.79
N GLN A 42 -14.37 -0.85 -3.76
CA GLN A 42 -13.55 0.34 -3.91
C GLN A 42 -12.29 0.07 -4.74
N LEU A 43 -11.66 -1.09 -4.59
CA LEU A 43 -10.55 -1.48 -5.46
C LEU A 43 -10.98 -1.64 -6.91
N SER A 44 -12.15 -2.23 -7.16
CA SER A 44 -12.70 -2.32 -8.51
C SER A 44 -12.91 -0.95 -9.13
N GLU A 45 -13.50 -0.02 -8.38
CA GLU A 45 -13.69 1.36 -8.82
C GLU A 45 -12.35 2.07 -9.09
N TYR A 46 -11.35 1.83 -8.26
CA TYR A 46 -10.00 2.34 -8.46
C TYR A 46 -9.39 1.85 -9.79
N PHE A 47 -9.47 0.56 -10.05
CA PHE A 47 -8.93 -0.01 -11.30
C PHE A 47 -9.68 0.46 -12.54
N GLN A 48 -10.94 0.87 -12.41
CA GLN A 48 -11.74 1.43 -13.51
C GLN A 48 -11.52 2.94 -13.68
N GLY A 49 -10.66 3.56 -12.88
CA GLY A 49 -10.42 5.00 -12.92
C GLY A 49 -11.54 5.84 -12.31
N GLN A 50 -12.44 5.22 -11.55
CA GLN A 50 -13.63 5.88 -10.97
C GLN A 50 -13.43 6.34 -9.55
N ARG A 51 -12.32 5.94 -8.90
CA ARG A 51 -12.04 6.25 -7.50
C ARG A 51 -10.58 6.62 -7.32
N GLN A 52 -10.32 7.69 -6.58
CA GLN A 52 -8.98 8.16 -6.27
C GLN A 52 -8.59 7.98 -4.80
N THR A 53 -9.57 7.89 -3.89
CA THR A 53 -9.35 7.75 -2.45
C THR A 53 -10.18 6.60 -1.91
N PHE A 54 -9.71 6.03 -0.79
CA PHE A 54 -10.38 4.90 -0.15
C PHE A 54 -11.00 5.30 1.18
N GLU A 55 -12.20 4.83 1.43
CA GLU A 55 -12.95 5.05 2.68
C GLU A 55 -13.15 3.71 3.39
N ILE A 56 -12.04 3.13 3.87
CA ILE A 56 -12.01 1.82 4.52
C ILE A 56 -11.21 1.94 5.81
N GLN A 57 -11.79 1.46 6.91
CA GLN A 57 -11.07 1.39 8.16
C GLN A 57 -9.98 0.32 8.06
N LEU A 58 -8.73 0.70 8.32
CA LEU A 58 -7.61 -0.21 8.34
C LEU A 58 -7.41 -0.76 9.76
N HIS A 59 -7.02 -2.03 9.85
CA HIS A 59 -6.68 -2.64 11.12
C HIS A 59 -5.44 -1.94 11.70
N PRO A 60 -5.48 -1.44 12.94
CA PRO A 60 -4.44 -0.54 13.44
C PRO A 60 -3.20 -1.21 13.99
N ALA A 61 -3.19 -2.51 14.19
CA ALA A 61 -2.27 -3.17 15.10
C ALA A 61 -0.99 -3.72 14.48
N TRP A 62 -0.76 -3.53 13.18
CA TRP A 62 0.40 -4.11 12.52
C TRP A 62 1.63 -3.21 12.61
N GLY A 63 2.79 -3.86 12.69
CA GLY A 63 4.08 -3.23 12.51
C GLY A 63 4.64 -2.55 13.76
N THR A 64 5.90 -2.15 13.64
CA THR A 64 6.61 -1.37 14.65
C THR A 64 6.18 0.10 14.61
N PRO A 65 6.50 0.90 15.65
CA PRO A 65 6.25 2.35 15.59
C PRO A 65 6.90 3.02 14.37
N PHE A 66 8.11 2.59 13.99
CA PHE A 66 8.79 3.11 12.80
C PHE A 66 8.03 2.77 11.52
N GLN A 67 7.62 1.52 11.35
CA GLN A 67 6.86 1.09 10.18
C GLN A 67 5.55 1.85 10.07
N ARG A 68 4.82 2.00 11.18
CA ARG A 68 3.55 2.75 11.18
C ARG A 68 3.76 4.21 10.80
N ALA A 69 4.83 4.85 11.25
CA ALA A 69 5.16 6.22 10.86
C ALA A 69 5.40 6.34 9.35
N VAL A 70 6.13 5.39 8.78
CA VAL A 70 6.37 5.31 7.32
C VAL A 70 5.05 5.16 6.58
N TRP A 71 4.21 4.20 6.97
CA TRP A 71 2.94 3.94 6.29
C TRP A 71 1.97 5.12 6.39
N GLN A 72 1.96 5.86 7.51
CA GLN A 72 1.19 7.09 7.64
C GLN A 72 1.70 8.18 6.70
N ALA A 73 3.01 8.28 6.53
CA ALA A 73 3.60 9.22 5.57
C ALA A 73 3.19 8.89 4.13
N LEU A 74 3.14 7.60 3.79
CA LEU A 74 2.68 7.15 2.47
C LEU A 74 1.25 7.62 2.17
N GLN A 75 0.37 7.59 3.17
CA GLN A 75 -1.03 7.99 2.98
C GLN A 75 -1.20 9.48 2.66
N ARG A 76 -0.18 10.28 2.89
CA ARG A 76 -0.20 11.71 2.54
C ARG A 76 0.20 11.99 1.09
N ILE A 77 0.66 10.99 0.35
CA ILE A 77 1.01 11.17 -1.08
C ILE A 77 -0.31 11.16 -1.89
N PRO A 78 -0.67 12.28 -2.53
CA PRO A 78 -1.94 12.34 -3.26
C PRO A 78 -1.97 11.42 -4.49
N TYR A 79 -3.17 11.07 -4.90
CA TYR A 79 -3.40 10.34 -6.14
C TYR A 79 -2.78 11.07 -7.34
N GLY A 80 -2.10 10.34 -8.21
CA GLY A 80 -1.44 10.92 -9.39
C GLY A 80 -0.11 11.60 -9.08
N HIS A 81 0.34 11.59 -7.82
CA HIS A 81 1.62 12.17 -7.40
C HIS A 81 2.59 11.06 -6.99
N THR A 82 3.86 11.42 -6.93
CA THR A 82 4.93 10.52 -6.47
C THR A 82 5.77 11.20 -5.40
N SER A 83 6.49 10.41 -4.63
CA SER A 83 7.47 10.86 -3.65
C SER A 83 8.74 10.03 -3.81
N THR A 84 9.73 10.29 -3.00
CA THR A 84 10.98 9.50 -2.97
C THR A 84 11.21 8.91 -1.58
N TYR A 85 12.06 7.89 -1.51
CA TYR A 85 12.44 7.29 -0.22
C TYR A 85 13.06 8.35 0.70
N GLY A 86 13.89 9.25 0.14
CA GLY A 86 14.47 10.34 0.90
C GLY A 86 13.45 11.34 1.42
N ASP A 87 12.43 11.66 0.63
CA ASP A 87 11.34 12.55 1.07
C ASP A 87 10.54 11.93 2.21
N ILE A 88 10.23 10.64 2.12
CA ILE A 88 9.54 9.93 3.21
C ILE A 88 10.40 9.94 4.48
N ALA A 89 11.71 9.70 4.36
CA ALA A 89 12.61 9.75 5.50
C ALA A 89 12.62 11.12 6.18
N ARG A 90 12.59 12.20 5.40
CA ARG A 90 12.48 13.57 5.93
C ARG A 90 11.12 13.81 6.59
N ASP A 91 10.04 13.32 5.98
CA ASP A 91 8.67 13.47 6.51
C ASP A 91 8.51 12.85 7.89
N ILE A 92 9.21 11.76 8.17
CA ILE A 92 9.19 11.12 9.49
C ILE A 92 10.29 11.64 10.43
N ALA A 93 10.93 12.76 10.07
CA ALA A 93 12.00 13.38 10.85
C ALA A 93 13.23 12.48 11.07
N ASN A 94 13.53 11.61 10.12
CA ASN A 94 14.67 10.70 10.18
C ASN A 94 15.37 10.61 8.82
N PRO A 95 16.02 11.70 8.34
CA PRO A 95 16.53 11.77 6.96
C PRO A 95 17.64 10.76 6.64
N LYS A 96 18.27 10.18 7.66
CA LYS A 96 19.33 9.18 7.48
C LYS A 96 18.78 7.75 7.34
N ALA A 97 17.48 7.55 7.56
CA ALA A 97 16.89 6.22 7.63
C ALA A 97 16.34 5.74 6.27
N VAL A 98 16.92 6.15 5.15
CA VAL A 98 16.40 5.86 3.81
C VAL A 98 16.28 4.35 3.55
N ARG A 99 17.27 3.56 3.96
CA ARG A 99 17.23 2.10 3.81
C ARG A 99 16.12 1.47 4.65
N ALA A 100 15.99 1.89 5.91
CA ALA A 100 14.97 1.38 6.81
C ALA A 100 13.57 1.78 6.32
N VAL A 101 13.43 2.97 5.76
CA VAL A 101 12.20 3.43 5.09
C VAL A 101 11.86 2.51 3.94
N GLY A 102 12.81 2.20 3.07
CA GLY A 102 12.60 1.27 1.95
C GLY A 102 12.13 -0.10 2.42
N ALA A 103 12.74 -0.65 3.47
CA ALA A 103 12.33 -1.92 4.06
C ALA A 103 10.90 -1.85 4.63
N ALA A 104 10.55 -0.79 5.34
CA ALA A 104 9.21 -0.59 5.89
C ALA A 104 8.16 -0.47 4.78
N ILE A 105 8.47 0.24 3.70
CA ILE A 105 7.58 0.37 2.53
C ILE A 105 7.32 -1.00 1.90
N GLY A 106 8.37 -1.82 1.77
CA GLY A 106 8.25 -3.18 1.22
C GLY A 106 7.37 -4.09 2.06
N GLN A 107 7.21 -3.82 3.34
CA GLN A 107 6.38 -4.61 4.26
C GLN A 107 4.98 -4.03 4.48
N ASN A 108 4.59 -3.00 3.74
CA ASN A 108 3.23 -2.45 3.80
C ASN A 108 2.19 -3.55 3.57
N PRO A 109 1.30 -3.83 4.53
CA PRO A 109 0.30 -4.88 4.37
C PRO A 109 -0.91 -4.46 3.52
N HIS A 110 -1.08 -3.17 3.24
CA HIS A 110 -2.25 -2.63 2.55
C HIS A 110 -1.87 -2.06 1.17
N SER A 111 -1.40 -2.92 0.27
CA SER A 111 -1.03 -2.49 -1.09
C SER A 111 -2.16 -1.68 -1.74
N ILE A 112 -1.81 -0.66 -2.52
CA ILE A 112 -2.72 0.26 -3.21
C ILE A 112 -3.40 1.25 -2.25
N ILE A 113 -4.07 0.79 -1.21
CA ILE A 113 -4.80 1.65 -0.25
C ILE A 113 -3.81 2.53 0.51
N VAL A 114 -2.73 1.94 1.02
CA VAL A 114 -1.56 2.69 1.49
C VAL A 114 -0.57 2.72 0.32
N PRO A 115 -0.37 3.87 -0.34
CA PRO A 115 0.16 3.91 -1.70
C PRO A 115 1.68 3.78 -1.78
N CYS A 116 2.22 2.64 -1.40
CA CYS A 116 3.65 2.37 -1.49
C CYS A 116 4.17 2.40 -2.93
N HIS A 117 3.30 2.20 -3.92
CA HIS A 117 3.67 2.30 -5.34
C HIS A 117 4.02 3.72 -5.78
N ARG A 118 3.66 4.76 -4.99
CA ARG A 118 3.95 6.17 -5.31
C ARG A 118 5.34 6.62 -4.86
N VAL A 119 6.16 5.73 -4.32
CA VAL A 119 7.52 6.06 -3.89
C VAL A 119 8.53 5.56 -4.90
N LEU A 120 9.39 6.46 -5.35
CA LEU A 120 10.42 6.23 -6.35
C LEU A 120 11.82 6.39 -5.74
N GLY A 121 12.85 5.93 -6.44
CA GLY A 121 14.23 6.26 -6.11
C GLY A 121 14.50 7.76 -6.24
N THR A 122 15.56 8.24 -5.59
CA THR A 122 15.92 9.66 -5.55
C THR A 122 16.07 10.31 -6.94
N ASN A 123 16.49 9.52 -7.92
CA ASN A 123 16.63 9.94 -9.31
C ASN A 123 15.35 9.69 -10.15
N GLY A 124 14.23 9.38 -9.53
CA GLY A 124 12.98 9.06 -10.22
C GLY A 124 12.89 7.64 -10.75
N SER A 125 13.88 6.78 -10.47
CA SER A 125 13.88 5.41 -10.95
C SER A 125 12.84 4.56 -10.26
N LEU A 126 12.27 3.59 -11.00
CA LEU A 126 11.42 2.55 -10.42
C LEU A 126 12.29 1.54 -9.69
N THR A 127 12.18 1.50 -8.38
CA THR A 127 12.87 0.55 -7.51
C THR A 127 11.87 -0.32 -6.79
N GLY A 128 12.30 -1.40 -6.20
CA GLY A 128 11.55 -2.46 -5.56
C GLY A 128 10.09 -2.23 -5.21
N PHE A 129 9.29 -3.24 -5.40
CA PHE A 129 7.88 -3.28 -5.03
C PHE A 129 7.49 -4.73 -4.75
N ALA A 130 6.87 -5.01 -3.61
CA ALA A 130 6.49 -6.38 -3.24
C ALA A 130 5.57 -7.03 -4.28
N GLY A 131 4.71 -6.26 -4.91
CA GLY A 131 3.85 -6.71 -5.99
C GLY A 131 4.55 -6.86 -7.36
N GLY A 132 5.83 -6.50 -7.47
CA GLY A 132 6.59 -6.53 -8.71
C GLY A 132 6.59 -5.19 -9.46
N LEU A 133 7.68 -4.90 -10.17
CA LEU A 133 7.86 -3.62 -10.86
C LEU A 133 6.83 -3.39 -11.96
N ASP A 134 6.37 -4.44 -12.65
CA ASP A 134 5.34 -4.33 -13.68
C ASP A 134 4.03 -3.80 -13.10
N ARG A 135 3.63 -4.28 -11.92
CA ARG A 135 2.43 -3.80 -11.22
C ARG A 135 2.60 -2.38 -10.73
N LYS A 136 3.77 -2.03 -10.20
CA LYS A 136 4.08 -0.65 -9.80
C LYS A 136 3.93 0.29 -10.98
N LYS A 137 4.53 -0.04 -12.11
CA LYS A 137 4.44 0.73 -13.35
C LYS A 137 2.99 0.88 -13.82
N TYR A 138 2.23 -0.21 -13.78
CA TYR A 138 0.81 -0.19 -14.12
C TYR A 138 0.00 0.76 -13.26
N LEU A 139 0.18 0.70 -11.94
CA LEU A 139 -0.54 1.55 -10.99
C LEU A 139 -0.22 3.03 -11.20
N LEU A 140 1.05 3.36 -11.40
CA LEU A 140 1.47 4.74 -11.67
C LEU A 140 0.88 5.27 -12.98
N ALA A 141 0.87 4.45 -14.03
CA ALA A 141 0.27 4.82 -15.32
C ALA A 141 -1.24 5.01 -15.21
N LEU A 142 -1.93 4.13 -14.49
CA LEU A 142 -3.36 4.24 -14.22
C LEU A 142 -3.69 5.56 -13.52
N GLU A 143 -2.94 5.90 -12.49
CA GLU A 143 -3.17 7.14 -11.74
C GLU A 143 -2.86 8.37 -12.57
N ALA A 144 -1.80 8.35 -13.37
CA ALA A 144 -1.46 9.47 -14.25
C ALA A 144 -2.55 9.72 -15.30
N ALA A 145 -3.17 8.66 -15.79
CA ALA A 145 -4.24 8.74 -16.81
C ALA A 145 -5.56 9.31 -16.26
N HIS A 146 -5.78 9.24 -14.94
CA HIS A 146 -7.06 9.63 -14.31
C HIS A 146 -6.89 10.74 -13.26
N ALA A 147 -5.70 11.32 -13.17
CA ALA A 147 -5.44 12.40 -12.24
C ALA A 147 -6.14 13.72 -12.61
#